data_dde472a239b6c4d9e55975ce39c4e792
#
_entry.id   dde472a239b6c4d9e55975ce39c4e792
#
_cell.length_a   1.000
_cell.length_b   1.000
_cell.length_c   1.000
_cell.angle_alpha   90.00
_cell.angle_beta   90.00
_cell.angle_gamma   90.00
#
_symmetry.space_group_name_H-M   'P 1'
#
loop_
_entity.id
_entity.type
_entity.pdbx_description
1 polymer ?
#
loop_
_entity_poly.entity_id
_entity_poly.type
_entity_poly.pdbx_seq_one_letter_code
_entity_poly.pdbx_strand_id
1 'polypeptide(L)'
;RSIHFLLEDGSTEYLVTNLMPEQIAKENFPDLYQFRWGVESKYRELKNRLEIEAFNSIKPASIQQEFFAAMYLSNLVAVIKSESDSKIIVSINNRHAYQANRSYILNRIKNCIVHLLRSPLSICYEMICRIVEEASKTCPIIRPDRKFGRYRKHTRRRYYSHMKSCI
;
A
#
# COMPACT_ATOMS: atom_id res chain seq x y z
N ARG A 1 28.26 -9.59 -8.37
CA ARG A 1 28.71 -8.19 -8.48
C ARG A 1 28.30 -7.41 -7.24
N SER A 2 29.25 -6.72 -6.61
CA SER A 2 28.97 -5.78 -5.53
C SER A 2 28.97 -4.35 -6.08
N ILE A 3 27.98 -3.57 -5.69
CA ILE A 3 27.78 -2.19 -6.11
C ILE A 3 27.58 -1.35 -4.86
N HIS A 4 28.15 -0.16 -4.83
CA HIS A 4 27.93 0.81 -3.78
C HIS A 4 27.61 2.17 -4.37
N PHE A 5 26.71 2.91 -3.72
CA PHE A 5 26.35 4.27 -4.09
C PHE A 5 26.05 5.10 -2.84
N LEU A 6 26.23 6.40 -2.96
CA LEU A 6 26.01 7.35 -1.88
C LEU A 6 24.52 7.76 -1.86
N LEU A 7 23.89 7.72 -0.70
CA LEU A 7 22.55 8.23 -0.50
C LEU A 7 22.59 9.74 -0.19
N GLU A 8 21.44 10.40 -0.32
CA GLU A 8 21.31 11.85 -0.05
C GLU A 8 21.68 12.26 1.39
N ASP A 9 21.56 11.34 2.34
CA ASP A 9 21.92 11.55 3.75
C ASP A 9 23.42 11.36 4.04
N GLY A 10 24.23 11.10 3.00
CA GLY A 10 25.67 10.85 3.10
C GLY A 10 26.05 9.42 3.49
N SER A 11 25.09 8.53 3.71
CA SER A 11 25.35 7.12 3.96
C SER A 11 25.64 6.37 2.65
N THR A 12 26.45 5.29 2.73
CA THR A 12 26.77 4.44 1.58
C THR A 12 25.92 3.18 1.65
N GLU A 13 25.15 2.93 0.59
CA GLU A 13 24.39 1.68 0.43
C GLU A 13 25.22 0.68 -0.37
N TYR A 14 25.21 -0.58 0.07
CA TYR A 14 25.91 -1.70 -0.58
C TYR A 14 24.90 -2.71 -1.09
N LEU A 15 24.93 -3.00 -2.38
CA LEU A 15 24.06 -3.98 -3.01
C LEU A 15 24.88 -5.13 -3.60
N VAL A 16 24.34 -6.34 -3.50
CA VAL A 16 24.86 -7.52 -4.19
C VAL A 16 23.85 -7.96 -5.24
N THR A 17 24.31 -8.16 -6.46
CA THR A 17 23.46 -8.51 -7.60
C THR A 17 24.14 -9.53 -8.51
N ASN A 18 23.34 -10.33 -9.19
CA ASN A 18 23.75 -11.20 -10.29
C ASN A 18 23.64 -10.54 -11.67
N LEU A 19 23.13 -9.31 -11.73
CA LEU A 19 23.02 -8.55 -12.99
C LEU A 19 24.41 -8.11 -13.46
N MET A 20 24.70 -8.33 -14.74
CA MET A 20 25.96 -7.97 -15.34
C MET A 20 26.02 -6.49 -15.73
N PRO A 21 27.21 -5.88 -15.87
CA PRO A 21 27.35 -4.46 -16.25
C PRO A 21 26.66 -4.11 -17.56
N GLU A 22 26.64 -5.04 -18.52
CA GLU A 22 26.04 -4.87 -19.85
C GLU A 22 24.50 -4.82 -19.78
N GLN A 23 23.91 -5.43 -18.74
CA GLN A 23 22.47 -5.45 -18.54
C GLN A 23 21.97 -4.17 -17.85
N ILE A 24 22.69 -3.73 -16.81
CA ILE A 24 22.33 -2.53 -16.04
C ILE A 24 23.61 -1.81 -15.60
N ALA A 25 23.73 -0.55 -16.01
CA ALA A 25 24.78 0.33 -15.59
C ALA A 25 24.68 0.64 -14.08
N LYS A 26 25.82 0.94 -13.44
CA LYS A 26 25.88 1.21 -11.99
C LYS A 26 24.97 2.38 -11.58
N GLU A 27 24.88 3.38 -12.39
CA GLU A 27 24.15 4.63 -12.18
C GLU A 27 22.63 4.43 -12.07
N ASN A 28 22.11 3.35 -12.66
CA ASN A 28 20.67 3.02 -12.66
C ASN A 28 20.24 2.17 -11.43
N PHE A 29 21.19 1.75 -10.62
CA PHE A 29 20.88 0.92 -9.43
C PHE A 29 20.12 1.66 -8.33
N PRO A 30 20.33 2.94 -8.04
CA PRO A 30 19.51 3.67 -7.09
C PRO A 30 18.03 3.61 -7.46
N ASP A 31 17.68 3.87 -8.72
CA ASP A 31 16.29 3.84 -9.21
C ASP A 31 15.72 2.41 -9.15
N LEU A 32 16.48 1.42 -9.58
CA LEU A 32 16.08 0.02 -9.50
C LEU A 32 15.84 -0.41 -8.04
N TYR A 33 16.70 -0.01 -7.13
CA TYR A 33 16.58 -0.34 -5.71
C TYR A 33 15.40 0.36 -5.06
N GLN A 34 15.05 1.56 -5.50
CA GLN A 34 13.89 2.28 -5.00
C GLN A 34 12.58 1.50 -5.22
N PHE A 35 12.44 0.75 -6.32
CA PHE A 35 11.27 -0.11 -6.53
C PHE A 35 11.10 -1.17 -5.44
N ARG A 36 12.19 -1.66 -4.82
CA ARG A 36 12.13 -2.60 -3.71
C ARG A 36 11.40 -2.03 -2.48
N TRP A 37 11.51 -0.73 -2.24
CA TRP A 37 10.82 -0.07 -1.13
C TRP A 37 9.29 -0.13 -1.22
N GLY A 38 8.76 -0.37 -2.41
CA GLY A 38 7.34 -0.65 -2.61
C GLY A 38 6.87 -1.87 -1.81
N VAL A 39 7.70 -2.90 -1.71
CA VAL A 39 7.42 -4.13 -0.93
C VAL A 39 7.32 -3.83 0.56
N GLU A 40 8.24 -3.03 1.11
CA GLU A 40 8.21 -2.65 2.53
C GLU A 40 6.98 -1.79 2.88
N SER A 41 6.61 -0.88 2.00
CA SER A 41 5.40 -0.10 2.13
C SER A 41 4.14 -0.97 2.10
N LYS A 42 4.14 -2.02 1.25
CA LYS A 42 3.07 -3.00 1.18
C LYS A 42 2.96 -3.84 2.44
N TYR A 43 4.07 -4.32 2.98
CA TYR A 43 4.06 -5.04 4.26
C TYR A 43 3.54 -4.18 5.41
N ARG A 44 3.95 -2.92 5.47
CA ARG A 44 3.45 -1.97 6.47
C ARG A 44 1.93 -1.78 6.37
N GLU A 45 1.40 -1.72 5.17
CA GLU A 45 -0.05 -1.64 4.95
C GLU A 45 -0.77 -2.89 5.42
N LEU A 46 -0.30 -4.07 5.01
CA LEU A 46 -0.87 -5.35 5.40
C LEU A 46 -0.90 -5.51 6.93
N LYS A 47 0.21 -5.17 7.61
CA LYS A 47 0.32 -5.27 9.06
C LYS A 47 -0.54 -4.25 9.81
N ASN A 48 -0.56 -2.98 9.37
CA ASN A 48 -1.17 -1.90 10.15
C ASN A 48 -2.62 -1.61 9.77
N ARG A 49 -3.01 -1.85 8.52
CA ARG A 49 -4.38 -1.54 8.04
C ARG A 49 -5.27 -2.76 7.90
N LEU A 50 -4.69 -3.89 7.53
CA LEU A 50 -5.40 -5.14 7.35
C LEU A 50 -5.17 -6.12 8.51
N GLU A 51 -4.28 -5.75 9.44
CA GLU A 51 -3.97 -6.56 10.62
C GLU A 51 -3.71 -8.03 10.26
N ILE A 52 -2.89 -8.25 9.21
CA ILE A 52 -2.69 -9.59 8.62
C ILE A 52 -2.01 -10.58 9.59
N GLU A 53 -1.44 -10.09 10.68
CA GLU A 53 -0.82 -10.90 11.74
C GLU A 53 -1.80 -11.22 12.89
N ALA A 54 -3.00 -10.63 12.89
CA ALA A 54 -4.06 -10.91 13.86
C ALA A 54 -5.16 -11.75 13.20
N PHE A 55 -5.45 -12.91 13.77
CA PHE A 55 -6.45 -13.84 13.23
C PHE A 55 -7.58 -14.03 14.26
N ASN A 56 -8.81 -14.20 13.76
CA ASN A 56 -9.97 -14.46 14.60
C ASN A 56 -10.13 -15.97 14.90
N SER A 57 -9.44 -16.83 14.18
CA SER A 57 -9.53 -18.28 14.32
C SER A 57 -8.19 -18.90 14.68
N ILE A 58 -8.26 -20.06 15.33
CA ILE A 58 -7.10 -20.91 15.65
C ILE A 58 -6.95 -22.02 14.59
N LYS A 59 -8.00 -22.31 13.83
CA LYS A 59 -7.99 -23.39 12.83
C LYS A 59 -7.14 -23.00 11.61
N PRO A 60 -6.18 -23.85 11.17
CA PRO A 60 -5.30 -23.52 10.04
C PRO A 60 -6.04 -23.10 8.77
N ALA A 61 -7.11 -23.80 8.41
CA ALA A 61 -7.91 -23.46 7.22
C ALA A 61 -8.54 -22.06 7.31
N SER A 62 -9.04 -21.67 8.49
CA SER A 62 -9.62 -20.34 8.68
C SER A 62 -8.56 -19.26 8.68
N ILE A 63 -7.37 -19.53 9.22
CA ILE A 63 -6.23 -18.60 9.15
C ILE A 63 -5.84 -18.36 7.69
N GLN A 64 -5.75 -19.41 6.88
CA GLN A 64 -5.48 -19.28 5.45
C GLN A 64 -6.55 -18.49 4.73
N GLN A 65 -7.82 -18.71 5.01
CA GLN A 65 -8.93 -17.94 4.43
C GLN A 65 -8.83 -16.45 4.78
N GLU A 66 -8.58 -16.12 6.04
CA GLU A 66 -8.40 -14.72 6.46
C GLU A 66 -7.20 -14.06 5.81
N PHE A 67 -6.09 -14.80 5.68
CA PHE A 67 -4.88 -14.32 5.00
C PHE A 67 -5.17 -14.01 3.53
N PHE A 68 -5.74 -14.95 2.79
CA PHE A 68 -6.02 -14.75 1.36
C PHE A 68 -7.10 -13.68 1.13
N ALA A 69 -8.10 -13.59 2.01
CA ALA A 69 -9.08 -12.52 1.96
C ALA A 69 -8.45 -11.12 2.14
N ALA A 70 -7.51 -10.99 3.08
CA ALA A 70 -6.77 -9.75 3.28
C ALA A 70 -5.89 -9.40 2.07
N MET A 71 -5.21 -10.38 1.49
CA MET A 71 -4.42 -10.18 0.27
C MET A 71 -5.29 -9.77 -0.91
N TYR A 72 -6.42 -10.44 -1.12
CA TYR A 72 -7.38 -10.09 -2.16
C TYR A 72 -7.89 -8.65 -2.00
N LEU A 73 -8.32 -8.30 -0.80
CA LEU A 73 -8.80 -6.95 -0.47
C LEU A 73 -7.72 -5.89 -0.74
N SER A 74 -6.49 -6.16 -0.34
CA SER A 74 -5.37 -5.26 -0.58
C SER A 74 -5.08 -5.04 -2.07
N ASN A 75 -5.20 -6.09 -2.89
CA ASN A 75 -5.02 -5.99 -4.33
C ASN A 75 -6.18 -5.23 -4.99
N LEU A 76 -7.41 -5.51 -4.58
CA LEU A 76 -8.59 -4.78 -5.05
C LEU A 76 -8.48 -3.27 -4.77
N VAL A 77 -8.07 -2.91 -3.54
CA VAL A 77 -7.82 -1.51 -3.16
C VAL A 77 -6.72 -0.89 -4.03
N ALA A 78 -5.67 -1.64 -4.38
CA ALA A 78 -4.60 -1.13 -5.23
C ALA A 78 -5.08 -0.82 -6.66
N VAL A 79 -5.90 -1.70 -7.24
CA VAL A 79 -6.49 -1.50 -8.58
C VAL A 79 -7.40 -0.28 -8.58
N ILE A 80 -8.33 -0.19 -7.61
CA ILE A 80 -9.25 0.95 -7.50
C ILE A 80 -8.48 2.25 -7.27
N LYS A 81 -7.41 2.22 -6.45
CA LYS A 81 -6.56 3.39 -6.24
C LYS A 81 -5.88 3.84 -7.53
N SER A 82 -5.32 2.92 -8.31
CA SER A 82 -4.68 3.24 -9.58
C SER A 82 -5.67 3.90 -10.56
N GLU A 83 -6.87 3.36 -10.64
CA GLU A 83 -7.93 3.93 -11.48
C GLU A 83 -8.41 5.30 -10.97
N SER A 84 -8.49 5.46 -9.64
CA SER A 84 -8.85 6.75 -9.04
C SER A 84 -7.76 7.81 -9.26
N ASP A 85 -6.49 7.43 -9.15
CA ASP A 85 -5.35 8.32 -9.39
C ASP A 85 -5.34 8.83 -10.84
N SER A 86 -5.71 7.98 -11.83
CA SER A 86 -5.81 8.38 -13.24
C SER A 86 -6.92 9.40 -13.52
N LYS A 87 -7.96 9.44 -12.68
CA LYS A 87 -9.09 10.37 -12.78
C LYS A 87 -8.90 11.67 -11.99
N ILE A 88 -7.82 11.82 -11.25
CA ILE A 88 -7.55 13.06 -10.52
C ILE A 88 -7.24 14.17 -11.52
N ILE A 89 -8.13 15.16 -11.60
CA ILE A 89 -7.91 16.35 -12.41
C ILE A 89 -6.99 17.30 -11.64
N VAL A 90 -5.75 17.39 -12.09
CA VAL A 90 -4.78 18.34 -11.56
C VAL A 90 -4.89 19.64 -12.37
N SER A 91 -5.34 20.72 -11.73
CA SER A 91 -5.26 22.05 -12.34
C SER A 91 -3.80 22.45 -12.54
N ILE A 92 -3.48 23.08 -13.68
CA ILE A 92 -2.13 23.54 -14.04
C ILE A 92 -1.52 24.47 -12.97
N ASN A 93 -2.36 25.09 -12.15
CA ASN A 93 -1.93 25.98 -11.06
C ASN A 93 -1.71 25.28 -9.71
N ASN A 94 -1.88 23.98 -9.62
CA ASN A 94 -1.68 23.27 -8.35
C ASN A 94 -0.19 23.07 -8.06
N ARG A 95 0.26 23.65 -6.93
CA ARG A 95 1.64 23.52 -6.44
C ARG A 95 2.03 22.09 -6.03
N HIS A 96 1.07 21.20 -5.84
CA HIS A 96 1.29 19.89 -5.26
C HIS A 96 0.64 18.80 -6.10
N ALA A 97 1.25 17.62 -6.12
CA ALA A 97 0.65 16.41 -6.64
C ALA A 97 -0.39 15.85 -5.64
N TYR A 98 -1.40 15.19 -6.13
CA TYR A 98 -2.47 14.57 -5.35
C TYR A 98 -2.49 13.07 -5.60
N GLN A 99 -3.02 12.31 -4.65
CA GLN A 99 -3.27 10.88 -4.82
C GLN A 99 -4.56 10.48 -4.13
N ALA A 100 -5.22 9.43 -4.62
CA ALA A 100 -6.42 8.91 -3.99
C ALA A 100 -6.13 8.35 -2.59
N ASN A 101 -7.06 8.59 -1.66
CA ASN A 101 -6.91 8.16 -0.27
C ASN A 101 -7.19 6.66 -0.14
N ARG A 102 -6.12 5.89 0.04
CA ARG A 102 -6.18 4.44 0.17
C ARG A 102 -7.03 3.95 1.37
N SER A 103 -6.99 4.67 2.49
CA SER A 103 -7.83 4.35 3.66
C SER A 103 -9.30 4.56 3.36
N TYR A 104 -9.65 5.60 2.63
CA TYR A 104 -11.01 5.85 2.19
C TYR A 104 -11.53 4.71 1.31
N ILE A 105 -10.76 4.33 0.28
CA ILE A 105 -11.11 3.22 -0.61
C ILE A 105 -11.31 1.92 0.17
N LEU A 106 -10.37 1.59 1.07
CA LEU A 106 -10.45 0.39 1.90
C LEU A 106 -11.74 0.36 2.74
N ASN A 107 -12.07 1.45 3.40
CA ASN A 107 -13.28 1.54 4.21
C ASN A 107 -14.55 1.42 3.36
N ARG A 108 -14.57 2.06 2.19
CA ARG A 108 -15.72 1.94 1.26
C ARG A 108 -15.93 0.51 0.79
N ILE A 109 -14.86 -0.19 0.43
CA ILE A 109 -14.94 -1.60 0.00
C ILE A 109 -15.36 -2.48 1.16
N LYS A 110 -14.79 -2.34 2.37
CA LYS A 110 -15.19 -3.11 3.55
C LYS A 110 -16.70 -3.01 3.82
N ASN A 111 -17.26 -1.82 3.68
CA ASN A 111 -18.68 -1.58 3.92
C ASN A 111 -19.62 -2.17 2.84
N CYS A 112 -19.11 -2.41 1.64
CA CYS A 112 -19.94 -2.91 0.54
C CYS A 112 -19.52 -4.28 0.01
N ILE A 113 -18.47 -4.91 0.55
CA ILE A 113 -17.90 -6.15 0.02
C ILE A 113 -18.91 -7.30 -0.08
N VAL A 114 -19.78 -7.46 0.92
CA VAL A 114 -20.81 -8.50 0.93
C VAL A 114 -21.82 -8.24 -0.20
N HIS A 115 -22.18 -6.98 -0.42
CA HIS A 115 -23.09 -6.61 -1.49
C HIS A 115 -22.42 -6.80 -2.86
N LEU A 116 -21.16 -6.39 -3.00
CA LEU A 116 -20.38 -6.65 -4.22
C LEU A 116 -20.32 -8.13 -4.58
N LEU A 117 -20.07 -9.02 -3.63
CA LEU A 117 -19.95 -10.46 -3.88
C LEU A 117 -21.29 -11.14 -4.22
N ARG A 118 -22.44 -10.53 -3.87
CA ARG A 118 -23.78 -11.09 -4.11
C ARG A 118 -24.50 -10.45 -5.30
N SER A 119 -24.00 -9.34 -5.82
CA SER A 119 -24.65 -8.59 -6.89
C SER A 119 -24.25 -9.11 -8.28
N PRO A 120 -25.11 -8.93 -9.28
CA PRO A 120 -24.74 -9.12 -10.68
C PRO A 120 -23.56 -8.21 -11.09
N LEU A 121 -22.82 -8.64 -12.10
CA LEU A 121 -21.60 -7.95 -12.55
C LEU A 121 -21.83 -6.48 -12.92
N SER A 122 -22.99 -6.14 -13.52
CA SER A 122 -23.36 -4.76 -13.86
C SER A 122 -23.44 -3.86 -12.63
N ILE A 123 -24.10 -4.33 -11.56
CA ILE A 123 -24.19 -3.59 -10.29
C ILE A 123 -22.83 -3.47 -9.61
N CYS A 124 -22.03 -4.54 -9.62
CA CYS A 124 -20.66 -4.50 -9.10
C CYS A 124 -19.84 -3.43 -9.82
N TYR A 125 -19.92 -3.36 -11.14
CA TYR A 125 -19.21 -2.37 -11.94
C TYR A 125 -19.63 -0.94 -11.57
N GLU A 126 -20.93 -0.67 -11.49
CA GLU A 126 -21.45 0.65 -11.10
C GLU A 126 -20.98 1.07 -9.69
N MET A 127 -21.00 0.13 -8.74
CA MET A 127 -20.52 0.38 -7.38
C MET A 127 -19.02 0.72 -7.34
N ILE A 128 -18.21 -0.02 -8.10
CA ILE A 128 -16.76 0.23 -8.19
C ILE A 128 -16.51 1.58 -8.87
N CYS A 129 -17.19 1.90 -9.96
CA CYS A 129 -17.09 3.19 -10.63
C CYS A 129 -17.42 4.35 -9.69
N ARG A 130 -18.46 4.21 -8.87
CA ARG A 130 -18.81 5.21 -7.85
C ARG A 130 -17.71 5.39 -6.81
N ILE A 131 -17.12 4.30 -6.32
CA ILE A 131 -16.00 4.37 -5.36
C ILE A 131 -14.80 5.07 -5.99
N VAL A 132 -14.47 4.78 -7.25
CA VAL A 132 -13.39 5.43 -8.01
C VAL A 132 -13.63 6.94 -8.11
N GLU A 133 -14.85 7.36 -8.47
CA GLU A 133 -15.19 8.78 -8.58
C GLU A 133 -15.13 9.51 -7.22
N GLU A 134 -15.66 8.90 -6.17
CA GLU A 134 -15.60 9.46 -4.81
C GLU A 134 -14.15 9.59 -4.33
N ALA A 135 -13.32 8.57 -4.61
CA ALA A 135 -11.92 8.55 -4.22
C ALA A 135 -11.08 9.58 -4.99
N SER A 136 -11.39 9.83 -6.27
CA SER A 136 -10.71 10.85 -7.07
C SER A 136 -10.99 12.28 -6.61
N LYS A 137 -12.12 12.50 -5.93
CA LYS A 137 -12.50 13.79 -5.33
C LYS A 137 -11.91 13.98 -3.92
N THR A 138 -11.57 12.88 -3.24
CA THR A 138 -11.09 12.86 -1.85
C THR A 138 -9.60 12.60 -1.81
N CYS A 139 -8.78 13.44 -2.46
CA CYS A 139 -7.36 13.22 -2.65
C CYS A 139 -6.51 14.09 -1.71
N PRO A 140 -5.72 13.46 -0.81
CA PRO A 140 -4.72 14.18 -0.03
C PRO A 140 -3.52 14.62 -0.89
N ILE A 141 -2.90 15.71 -0.47
CA ILE A 141 -1.69 16.26 -1.08
C ILE A 141 -0.52 15.30 -0.83
N ILE A 142 0.27 15.03 -1.86
CA ILE A 142 1.55 14.36 -1.74
C ILE A 142 2.59 15.37 -1.24
N ARG A 143 3.22 15.07 -0.11
CA ARG A 143 4.29 15.90 0.49
C ARG A 143 5.58 15.07 0.47
N PRO A 144 6.40 15.15 -0.60
CA PRO A 144 7.57 14.29 -0.79
C PRO A 144 8.61 14.45 0.32
N ASP A 145 8.84 15.69 0.80
CA ASP A 145 9.94 15.98 1.73
C ASP A 145 9.53 15.90 3.21
N ARG A 146 8.37 15.33 3.52
CA ARG A 146 7.89 15.25 4.89
C ARG A 146 8.63 14.17 5.67
N LYS A 147 9.74 14.54 6.30
CA LYS A 147 10.49 13.68 7.23
C LYS A 147 9.96 13.86 8.65
N PHE A 148 9.53 12.78 9.28
CA PHE A 148 9.22 12.77 10.71
C PHE A 148 10.38 12.14 11.45
N GLY A 149 10.96 12.85 12.43
CA GLY A 149 11.92 12.27 13.35
C GLY A 149 11.29 11.05 14.06
N ARG A 150 11.92 9.89 13.93
CA ARG A 150 11.48 8.69 14.65
C ARG A 150 11.98 8.80 16.08
N TYR A 151 11.16 9.36 16.97
CA TYR A 151 11.41 9.19 18.40
C TYR A 151 11.22 7.72 18.75
N ARG A 152 12.27 7.05 19.23
CA ARG A 152 12.17 5.72 19.85
C ARG A 152 11.26 5.85 21.05
N LYS A 153 9.97 5.59 20.88
CA LYS A 153 9.09 5.33 22.02
C LYS A 153 9.54 4.00 22.62
N HIS A 154 9.85 3.99 23.91
CA HIS A 154 9.99 2.73 24.65
C HIS A 154 8.76 1.88 24.34
N THR A 155 8.97 0.78 23.61
CA THR A 155 7.90 -0.16 23.29
C THR A 155 7.43 -0.77 24.61
N ARG A 156 6.31 -0.29 25.14
CA ARG A 156 5.57 -1.10 26.10
C ARG A 156 5.35 -2.43 25.39
N ARG A 157 5.74 -3.55 26.03
CA ARG A 157 5.43 -4.89 25.54
C ARG A 157 3.93 -4.92 25.32
N ARG A 158 3.51 -4.79 24.07
CA ARG A 158 2.12 -5.05 23.71
C ARG A 158 1.97 -6.55 23.86
N TYR A 159 1.18 -6.98 24.81
CA TYR A 159 0.61 -8.32 24.74
C TYR A 159 -0.16 -8.36 23.43
N TYR A 160 0.32 -9.16 22.48
CA TYR A 160 -0.39 -9.34 21.22
C TYR A 160 -1.75 -9.94 21.57
N SER A 161 -2.79 -9.16 21.47
CA SER A 161 -4.12 -9.73 21.31
C SER A 161 -4.11 -10.36 19.92
N HIS A 162 -4.23 -11.67 19.83
CA HIS A 162 -4.27 -12.40 18.56
C HIS A 162 -5.57 -12.14 17.78
N MET A 163 -6.48 -11.34 18.32
CA MET A 163 -7.77 -11.04 17.72
C MET A 163 -7.73 -9.71 16.98
N LYS A 164 -8.31 -9.68 15.78
CA LYS A 164 -8.60 -8.43 15.07
C LYS A 164 -9.55 -7.60 15.91
N SER A 165 -9.32 -6.29 15.96
CA SER A 165 -10.32 -5.37 16.51
C SER A 165 -11.61 -5.50 15.71
N CYS A 166 -12.72 -5.80 16.38
CA CYS A 166 -14.05 -5.72 15.78
C CYS A 166 -14.29 -4.26 15.41
N ILE A 167 -14.51 -4.02 14.10
CA ILE A 167 -14.95 -2.72 13.57
C ILE A 167 -16.47 -2.72 13.50
#